data_7e3de37d7bf81417855b85e68036a5dc
#
_entry.id   7e3de37d7bf81417855b85e68036a5dc
#
_cell.length_a   1.000
_cell.length_b   1.000
_cell.length_c   1.000
_cell.angle_alpha   90.00
_cell.angle_beta   90.00
_cell.angle_gamma   90.00
#
_symmetry.space_group_name_H-M   'P 1'
#
loop_
_entity.id
_entity.type
_entity.pdbx_description
1 polymer ?
#
loop_
_entity_poly.entity_id
_entity_poly.type
_entity_poly.pdbx_seq_one_letter_code
_entity_poly.pdbx_strand_id
1 'polypeptide(L)'
;MKIGGQKMGTIQITKAKDSKEKKDKKIKAKNNMKKENNSMEKTMNIEGMMCGHCEAAVKKANAYGVMAAYNKVSGEWCSENDRLLNKILRGEWGFKGIVISDWGGTHSTTKAALGGLDVEMPNDRYFGKALLDSVQAGVVSEKVIDEKVRNLLRVRLAIPAVPKEEANTQMTSLPAQQQIAYEVASRSIVLLKNSGLLPINTEKVKDIAVIGDNAVRHMATGGVGAGVKALYEITPLEGLQKAYEGTNVKIKYAQGYLPQERSSRHKRNSSETASSEKEIREKSERLVQEAIALAKEADLVIFVGGNNREVETEGSDRKNITLPSHQDELIQNIAKANPNIVSVMVIGGPVDLQTIEKNSSSILVSWFNGSEGGHALADVLSGKISPSGKLPFTFPIKLEDSPAYHLGVYPQQQPERPRDVFVDLVNRDKFRAEQKAEADYAEDIFVGYRWYATKNISPLYPFGHGLSYANFQYSALQAKINKSQVDVSFTLDNIGKMNAEEVAQVYIT
;
A
#
# COMPACT_ATOMS: atom_id res chain seq x y z
N MET A 1 -18.51 -2.83 6.98
CA MET A 1 -19.78 -3.20 7.59
C MET A 1 -20.66 -1.96 7.64
N LYS A 2 -21.75 -1.92 6.89
CA LYS A 2 -22.69 -0.77 6.93
C LYS A 2 -23.60 -0.93 8.12
N ILE A 3 -23.57 0.01 9.05
CA ILE A 3 -24.40 -0.03 10.25
C ILE A 3 -25.24 1.24 10.27
N GLY A 4 -26.48 1.10 9.81
CA GLY A 4 -27.53 2.04 10.14
C GLY A 4 -28.34 1.44 11.27
N GLY A 5 -28.09 1.87 12.52
CA GLY A 5 -28.85 1.52 13.71
C GLY A 5 -29.07 0.02 13.96
N GLN A 6 -28.02 -0.81 14.12
CA GLN A 6 -28.20 -2.26 14.31
C GLN A 6 -27.22 -2.91 15.28
N LYS A 7 -27.71 -3.93 15.98
CA LYS A 7 -27.08 -4.67 17.08
C LYS A 7 -26.44 -5.98 16.65
N MET A 8 -25.32 -6.34 17.30
CA MET A 8 -24.62 -7.62 17.41
C MET A 8 -23.85 -8.18 16.21
N GLY A 9 -22.56 -8.45 16.45
CA GLY A 9 -21.73 -9.35 15.66
C GLY A 9 -21.02 -10.38 16.54
N THR A 10 -21.00 -11.65 16.13
CA THR A 10 -20.22 -12.71 16.78
C THR A 10 -18.99 -13.01 15.95
N ILE A 11 -17.82 -13.03 16.59
CA ILE A 11 -16.53 -13.40 15.96
C ILE A 11 -16.13 -14.75 16.50
N GLN A 12 -15.96 -15.75 15.61
CA GLN A 12 -15.40 -17.06 15.97
C GLN A 12 -13.97 -17.18 15.48
N ILE A 13 -13.06 -17.52 16.38
CA ILE A 13 -11.65 -17.75 16.08
C ILE A 13 -11.39 -19.25 16.19
N THR A 14 -11.07 -19.89 15.07
CA THR A 14 -10.78 -21.34 15.02
C THR A 14 -9.33 -21.61 14.71
N LYS A 15 -8.69 -22.48 15.49
CA LYS A 15 -7.41 -23.08 15.18
C LYS A 15 -7.62 -24.27 14.23
N ALA A 16 -7.03 -24.27 13.06
CA ALA A 16 -7.17 -25.35 12.08
C ALA A 16 -6.75 -26.69 12.67
N LYS A 17 -7.65 -27.66 12.65
CA LYS A 17 -7.33 -29.10 12.76
C LYS A 17 -7.60 -29.74 11.41
N ASP A 18 -6.66 -30.56 10.96
CA ASP A 18 -6.86 -31.48 9.84
C ASP A 18 -8.21 -32.18 9.95
N SER A 19 -9.09 -31.93 9.00
CA SER A 19 -10.26 -32.76 8.77
C SER A 19 -10.55 -32.87 7.29
N LYS A 20 -10.44 -34.11 6.82
CA LYS A 20 -10.96 -34.59 5.55
C LYS A 20 -12.48 -34.41 5.49
N GLU A 21 -12.93 -34.00 4.32
CA GLU A 21 -14.29 -34.14 3.75
C GLU A 21 -15.48 -33.40 4.39
N LYS A 22 -16.08 -32.46 3.66
CA LYS A 22 -17.42 -32.64 3.02
C LYS A 22 -17.96 -31.39 2.30
N LYS A 23 -18.22 -31.61 1.03
CA LYS A 23 -19.35 -31.17 0.17
C LYS A 23 -19.91 -29.73 0.24
N ASP A 24 -19.81 -29.15 -0.96
CA ASP A 24 -20.60 -28.03 -1.54
C ASP A 24 -22.00 -27.78 -0.97
N LYS A 25 -22.26 -26.51 -0.59
CA LYS A 25 -23.58 -25.95 -0.71
C LYS A 25 -23.50 -24.52 -1.29
N LYS A 26 -24.05 -24.38 -2.50
CA LYS A 26 -24.33 -23.10 -3.17
C LYS A 26 -25.23 -22.23 -2.31
N ILE A 27 -24.79 -21.01 -2.02
CA ILE A 27 -25.66 -19.98 -1.44
C ILE A 27 -26.17 -19.08 -2.56
N LYS A 28 -27.45 -19.19 -2.86
CA LYS A 28 -28.20 -18.22 -3.67
C LYS A 28 -28.60 -17.04 -2.80
N ALA A 29 -28.10 -15.86 -3.09
CA ALA A 29 -28.63 -14.63 -2.52
C ALA A 29 -29.97 -14.28 -3.18
N LYS A 30 -31.02 -14.16 -2.40
CA LYS A 30 -32.27 -13.50 -2.80
C LYS A 30 -32.40 -12.18 -2.04
N ASN A 31 -32.41 -11.09 -2.80
CA ASN A 31 -32.81 -9.77 -2.29
C ASN A 31 -34.30 -9.79 -1.94
N ASN A 32 -34.63 -9.46 -0.71
CA ASN A 32 -35.94 -8.94 -0.36
C ASN A 32 -35.74 -7.82 0.66
N MET A 33 -36.00 -6.59 0.23
CA MET A 33 -36.17 -5.44 1.13
C MET A 33 -37.51 -5.55 1.85
N LYS A 34 -37.49 -5.72 3.15
CA LYS A 34 -38.56 -5.32 4.07
C LYS A 34 -37.92 -4.61 5.25
N LYS A 35 -38.46 -3.42 5.56
CA LYS A 35 -38.14 -2.67 6.77
C LYS A 35 -38.65 -3.49 7.98
N GLU A 36 -37.74 -4.06 8.72
CA GLU A 36 -37.98 -4.55 10.08
C GLU A 36 -36.68 -4.35 10.87
N ASN A 37 -36.82 -3.97 12.14
CA ASN A 37 -35.73 -3.86 13.11
C ASN A 37 -34.95 -5.18 13.18
N ASN A 38 -33.90 -5.33 12.41
CA ASN A 38 -33.11 -6.56 12.38
C ASN A 38 -31.75 -6.34 13.02
N SER A 39 -31.55 -6.98 14.16
CA SER A 39 -30.22 -7.30 14.66
C SER A 39 -29.53 -8.24 13.66
N MET A 40 -28.43 -7.83 13.08
CA MET A 40 -27.61 -8.72 12.24
C MET A 40 -26.55 -9.41 13.10
N GLU A 41 -26.74 -10.70 13.29
CA GLU A 41 -25.69 -11.59 13.79
C GLU A 41 -24.79 -11.98 12.62
N LYS A 42 -23.52 -11.55 12.63
CA LYS A 42 -22.51 -12.00 11.68
C LYS A 42 -21.45 -12.77 12.43
N THR A 43 -21.32 -14.04 12.06
CA THR A 43 -20.21 -14.88 12.50
C THR A 43 -19.04 -14.68 11.54
N MET A 44 -17.92 -14.15 12.01
CA MET A 44 -16.66 -14.14 11.31
C MET A 44 -15.82 -15.30 11.79
N ASN A 45 -15.49 -16.23 10.88
CA ASN A 45 -14.49 -17.25 11.15
C ASN A 45 -13.11 -16.63 10.86
N ILE A 46 -12.34 -16.38 11.91
CA ILE A 46 -10.93 -16.01 11.80
C ILE A 46 -10.14 -17.30 11.98
N GLU A 47 -9.68 -17.87 10.87
CA GLU A 47 -8.74 -18.99 10.92
C GLU A 47 -7.35 -18.46 11.30
N GLY A 48 -6.73 -19.10 12.29
CA GLY A 48 -5.53 -18.62 12.97
C GLY A 48 -4.34 -18.36 12.06
N MET A 49 -3.61 -17.31 12.39
CA MET A 49 -2.37 -16.90 11.72
C MET A 49 -1.23 -17.87 12.11
N MET A 50 -0.99 -18.87 11.28
CA MET A 50 0.27 -19.66 11.26
C MET A 50 0.66 -19.94 9.82
N CYS A 51 1.92 -20.33 9.56
CA CYS A 51 2.52 -20.59 8.22
C CYS A 51 1.66 -21.42 7.25
N GLY A 52 0.67 -22.14 7.70
CA GLY A 52 -0.35 -22.81 6.89
C GLY A 52 -1.24 -21.87 6.07
N HIS A 53 -1.26 -20.56 6.33
CA HIS A 53 -2.10 -19.61 5.57
C HIS A 53 -1.58 -19.34 4.16
N CYS A 54 -0.26 -19.20 3.97
CA CYS A 54 0.32 -19.04 2.64
C CYS A 54 0.13 -20.32 1.82
N GLU A 55 0.32 -21.49 2.44
CA GLU A 55 0.03 -22.80 1.82
C GLU A 55 -1.45 -22.92 1.46
N ALA A 56 -2.35 -22.61 2.41
CA ALA A 56 -3.79 -22.66 2.19
C ALA A 56 -4.23 -21.64 1.14
N ALA A 57 -3.64 -20.44 1.11
CA ALA A 57 -3.93 -19.41 0.12
C ALA A 57 -3.52 -19.85 -1.29
N VAL A 58 -2.31 -20.37 -1.47
CA VAL A 58 -1.83 -20.87 -2.77
C VAL A 58 -2.67 -22.05 -3.24
N LYS A 59 -2.99 -23.01 -2.35
CA LYS A 59 -3.86 -24.16 -2.65
C LYS A 59 -5.30 -23.74 -2.95
N LYS A 60 -5.87 -22.84 -2.15
CA LYS A 60 -7.26 -22.38 -2.29
C LYS A 60 -7.45 -21.48 -3.49
N ALA A 61 -6.47 -20.62 -3.78
CA ALA A 61 -6.49 -19.74 -4.94
C ALA A 61 -6.23 -20.48 -6.25
N ASN A 62 -5.79 -21.75 -6.20
CA ASN A 62 -5.40 -22.53 -7.38
C ASN A 62 -4.43 -21.73 -8.27
N ALA A 63 -3.39 -21.16 -7.63
CA ALA A 63 -2.44 -20.27 -8.29
C ALA A 63 -1.74 -20.97 -9.46
N TYR A 64 -1.66 -20.30 -10.60
CA TYR A 64 -1.01 -20.83 -11.81
C TYR A 64 0.47 -20.47 -11.88
N GLY A 65 0.92 -19.44 -11.19
CA GLY A 65 2.30 -18.97 -11.20
C GLY A 65 2.77 -18.52 -9.82
N VAL A 66 4.07 -18.72 -9.55
CA VAL A 66 4.79 -18.19 -8.39
C VAL A 66 6.06 -17.52 -8.86
N MET A 67 6.33 -16.31 -8.41
CA MET A 67 7.55 -15.58 -8.70
C MET A 67 8.59 -15.86 -7.62
N ALA A 68 9.79 -16.25 -8.03
CA ALA A 68 10.93 -16.41 -7.12
C ALA A 68 11.55 -15.02 -6.83
N ALA A 69 11.68 -14.70 -5.55
CA ALA A 69 12.19 -13.41 -5.11
C ALA A 69 13.68 -13.20 -5.42
N TYR A 70 14.12 -11.94 -5.39
CA TYR A 70 15.52 -11.56 -5.63
C TYR A 70 16.49 -12.03 -4.55
N ASN A 71 16.04 -12.16 -3.32
CA ASN A 71 16.89 -12.39 -2.16
C ASN A 71 17.35 -13.85 -2.02
N LYS A 72 18.29 -14.06 -1.12
CA LYS A 72 18.69 -15.38 -0.66
C LYS A 72 17.88 -15.79 0.57
N VAL A 73 17.66 -17.10 0.70
CA VAL A 73 17.18 -17.74 1.92
C VAL A 73 18.18 -18.82 2.30
N SER A 74 18.71 -18.74 3.52
CA SER A 74 19.75 -19.65 4.02
C SER A 74 20.98 -19.74 3.08
N GLY A 75 21.38 -18.61 2.51
CA GLY A 75 22.56 -18.50 1.65
C GLY A 75 22.34 -18.83 0.17
N GLU A 76 21.19 -19.38 -0.22
CA GLU A 76 20.84 -19.72 -1.61
C GLU A 76 19.84 -18.74 -2.19
N TRP A 77 20.03 -18.33 -3.46
CA TRP A 77 19.06 -17.48 -4.17
C TRP A 77 17.71 -18.17 -4.29
N CYS A 78 16.61 -17.48 -4.05
CA CYS A 78 15.27 -18.05 -4.13
C CYS A 78 14.99 -18.74 -5.46
N SER A 79 15.53 -18.22 -6.57
CA SER A 79 15.42 -18.83 -7.91
C SER A 79 16.21 -20.14 -8.12
N GLU A 80 17.10 -20.48 -7.18
CA GLU A 80 17.98 -21.68 -7.24
C GLU A 80 17.75 -22.63 -6.09
N ASN A 81 16.87 -22.29 -5.15
CA ASN A 81 16.72 -22.97 -3.88
C ASN A 81 15.82 -24.21 -4.01
N ASP A 82 16.44 -25.38 -4.14
CA ASP A 82 15.75 -26.67 -4.24
C ASP A 82 14.79 -26.93 -3.08
N ARG A 83 15.18 -26.53 -1.86
CA ARG A 83 14.32 -26.70 -0.69
C ARG A 83 13.04 -25.91 -0.80
N LEU A 84 13.12 -24.62 -1.21
CA LEU A 84 11.95 -23.77 -1.35
C LEU A 84 11.06 -24.21 -2.51
N LEU A 85 11.66 -24.41 -3.70
CA LEU A 85 10.88 -24.57 -4.93
C LEU A 85 10.44 -26.04 -5.16
N ASN A 86 11.34 -27.00 -4.96
CA ASN A 86 11.01 -28.40 -5.21
C ASN A 86 10.42 -29.10 -3.98
N LYS A 87 11.04 -28.95 -2.79
CA LYS A 87 10.61 -29.72 -1.61
C LYS A 87 9.37 -29.09 -0.97
N ILE A 88 9.38 -27.81 -0.65
CA ILE A 88 8.24 -27.14 0.01
C ILE A 88 7.14 -26.84 -1.01
N LEU A 89 7.41 -25.96 -2.00
CA LEU A 89 6.37 -25.47 -2.89
C LEU A 89 5.74 -26.61 -3.72
N ARG A 90 6.56 -27.44 -4.40
CA ARG A 90 6.05 -28.52 -5.24
C ARG A 90 5.75 -29.80 -4.46
N GLY A 91 6.60 -30.15 -3.50
CA GLY A 91 6.45 -31.37 -2.71
C GLY A 91 5.36 -31.26 -1.65
N GLU A 92 5.57 -30.42 -0.63
CA GLU A 92 4.65 -30.32 0.51
C GLU A 92 3.34 -29.62 0.13
N TRP A 93 3.41 -28.50 -0.60
CA TRP A 93 2.21 -27.74 -0.99
C TRP A 93 1.52 -28.30 -2.23
N GLY A 94 2.19 -29.16 -3.00
CA GLY A 94 1.62 -29.78 -4.19
C GLY A 94 1.40 -28.82 -5.36
N PHE A 95 2.15 -27.72 -5.42
CA PHE A 95 2.05 -26.72 -6.48
C PHE A 95 2.45 -27.30 -7.84
N LYS A 96 1.59 -27.12 -8.84
CA LYS A 96 1.75 -27.67 -10.20
C LYS A 96 1.87 -26.59 -11.29
N GLY A 97 1.89 -25.33 -10.89
CA GLY A 97 2.04 -24.21 -11.80
C GLY A 97 3.50 -23.95 -12.21
N ILE A 98 3.73 -22.79 -12.84
CA ILE A 98 5.06 -22.32 -13.22
C ILE A 98 5.73 -21.56 -12.09
N VAL A 99 7.05 -21.72 -11.98
CA VAL A 99 7.91 -20.84 -11.19
C VAL A 99 8.70 -19.95 -12.14
N ILE A 100 8.51 -18.66 -12.00
CA ILE A 100 9.16 -17.63 -12.82
C ILE A 100 10.11 -16.81 -11.97
N SER A 101 11.28 -16.41 -12.49
CA SER A 101 12.14 -15.49 -11.76
C SER A 101 11.57 -14.08 -11.77
N ASP A 102 11.91 -13.28 -10.78
CA ASP A 102 11.82 -11.84 -10.91
C ASP A 102 12.82 -11.32 -11.99
N TRP A 103 12.69 -10.07 -12.42
CA TRP A 103 13.49 -9.46 -13.50
C TRP A 103 14.98 -9.40 -13.17
N GLY A 104 15.77 -10.30 -13.78
CA GLY A 104 17.20 -10.48 -13.47
C GLY A 104 17.46 -11.19 -12.14
N GLY A 105 16.47 -11.88 -11.58
CA GLY A 105 16.58 -12.67 -10.35
C GLY A 105 17.16 -14.08 -10.54
N THR A 106 17.55 -14.46 -11.77
CA THR A 106 18.28 -15.70 -12.05
C THR A 106 19.77 -15.47 -11.94
N HIS A 107 20.51 -16.32 -11.25
CA HIS A 107 21.94 -16.13 -10.97
C HIS A 107 22.85 -17.24 -11.50
N SER A 108 22.30 -18.34 -11.93
CA SER A 108 23.04 -19.46 -12.54
C SER A 108 22.17 -20.27 -13.50
N THR A 109 22.81 -21.07 -14.37
CA THR A 109 22.13 -21.97 -15.30
C THR A 109 21.74 -23.28 -14.61
N THR A 110 22.72 -24.08 -14.22
CA THR A 110 22.51 -25.43 -13.72
C THR A 110 21.77 -25.44 -12.39
N LYS A 111 22.18 -24.60 -11.42
CA LYS A 111 21.52 -24.57 -10.10
C LYS A 111 20.07 -24.13 -10.22
N ALA A 112 19.79 -23.07 -10.99
CA ALA A 112 18.42 -22.60 -11.17
C ALA A 112 17.55 -23.64 -11.90
N ALA A 113 18.12 -24.32 -12.93
CA ALA A 113 17.42 -25.37 -13.63
C ALA A 113 17.06 -26.55 -12.73
N LEU A 114 18.00 -27.03 -11.93
CA LEU A 114 17.80 -28.14 -10.98
C LEU A 114 17.01 -27.70 -9.74
N GLY A 115 17.14 -26.43 -9.31
CA GLY A 115 16.49 -25.85 -8.16
C GLY A 115 14.98 -25.63 -8.30
N GLY A 116 14.40 -25.81 -9.50
CA GLY A 116 12.95 -25.76 -9.69
C GLY A 116 12.40 -24.52 -10.39
N LEU A 117 13.26 -23.59 -10.85
CA LEU A 117 12.86 -22.47 -11.71
C LEU A 117 12.44 -22.97 -13.08
N ASP A 118 11.28 -22.57 -13.59
CA ASP A 118 10.81 -22.94 -14.92
C ASP A 118 11.13 -21.89 -15.97
N VAL A 119 11.03 -20.60 -15.64
CA VAL A 119 11.17 -19.49 -16.59
C VAL A 119 12.10 -18.42 -16.02
N GLU A 120 13.11 -18.03 -16.78
CA GLU A 120 13.95 -16.87 -16.52
C GLU A 120 13.35 -15.60 -17.13
N MET A 121 13.41 -14.47 -16.40
CA MET A 121 12.96 -13.16 -16.86
C MET A 121 14.05 -12.10 -16.65
N PRO A 122 14.13 -11.08 -17.51
CA PRO A 122 13.36 -10.80 -18.73
C PRO A 122 14.03 -11.36 -20.01
N ASN A 123 15.17 -11.97 -19.90
CA ASN A 123 16.00 -12.44 -21.03
C ASN A 123 16.36 -13.93 -20.86
N ASP A 124 17.25 -14.42 -21.71
CA ASP A 124 17.68 -15.80 -21.81
C ASP A 124 19.16 -16.01 -21.45
N ARG A 125 19.71 -15.18 -20.57
CA ARG A 125 21.12 -15.20 -20.18
C ARG A 125 21.57 -16.55 -19.64
N TYR A 126 20.75 -17.16 -18.80
CA TYR A 126 21.03 -18.44 -18.14
C TYR A 126 20.24 -19.61 -18.74
N PHE A 127 18.99 -19.37 -19.20
CA PHE A 127 18.10 -20.41 -19.74
C PHE A 127 18.04 -20.44 -21.26
N GLY A 128 18.88 -19.66 -21.94
CA GLY A 128 19.08 -19.72 -23.36
C GLY A 128 20.15 -20.75 -23.77
N LYS A 129 21.16 -20.27 -24.53
CA LYS A 129 22.26 -21.12 -25.02
C LYS A 129 22.99 -21.85 -23.89
N ALA A 130 23.23 -21.21 -22.75
CA ALA A 130 23.94 -21.80 -21.62
C ALA A 130 23.21 -23.05 -21.08
N LEU A 131 21.87 -23.05 -21.04
CA LEU A 131 21.09 -24.20 -20.62
C LEU A 131 21.11 -25.31 -21.67
N LEU A 132 21.03 -24.98 -22.96
CA LEU A 132 21.18 -25.93 -24.06
C LEU A 132 22.53 -26.65 -23.99
N ASP A 133 23.62 -25.89 -23.82
CA ASP A 133 24.97 -26.45 -23.68
C ASP A 133 25.09 -27.37 -22.47
N SER A 134 24.44 -27.01 -21.35
CA SER A 134 24.42 -27.85 -20.13
C SER A 134 23.66 -29.17 -20.34
N VAL A 135 22.60 -29.15 -21.15
CA VAL A 135 21.86 -30.39 -21.50
C VAL A 135 22.70 -31.26 -22.45
N GLN A 136 23.30 -30.67 -23.48
CA GLN A 136 24.15 -31.40 -24.41
C GLN A 136 25.39 -32.03 -23.75
N ALA A 137 25.93 -31.35 -22.73
CA ALA A 137 27.00 -31.86 -21.91
C ALA A 137 26.55 -32.92 -20.85
N GLY A 138 25.27 -33.22 -20.76
CA GLY A 138 24.70 -34.18 -19.81
C GLY A 138 24.69 -33.70 -18.35
N VAL A 139 24.99 -32.41 -18.09
CA VAL A 139 24.97 -31.81 -16.74
C VAL A 139 23.54 -31.57 -16.26
N VAL A 140 22.64 -31.20 -17.15
CA VAL A 140 21.21 -31.10 -16.92
C VAL A 140 20.52 -32.14 -17.80
N SER A 141 19.69 -33.02 -17.21
CA SER A 141 18.99 -34.02 -18.02
C SER A 141 17.82 -33.40 -18.80
N GLU A 142 17.50 -33.95 -19.97
CA GLU A 142 16.34 -33.56 -20.78
C GLU A 142 15.03 -33.67 -19.96
N LYS A 143 14.93 -34.64 -19.04
CA LYS A 143 13.75 -34.74 -18.15
C LYS A 143 13.47 -33.50 -17.33
N VAL A 144 14.51 -32.77 -16.93
CA VAL A 144 14.36 -31.50 -16.20
C VAL A 144 13.72 -30.43 -17.12
N ILE A 145 14.12 -30.44 -18.39
CA ILE A 145 13.53 -29.53 -19.40
C ILE A 145 12.08 -29.92 -19.67
N ASP A 146 11.81 -31.21 -19.86
CA ASP A 146 10.45 -31.73 -20.06
C ASP A 146 9.49 -31.32 -18.94
N GLU A 147 9.95 -31.37 -17.68
CA GLU A 147 9.13 -30.95 -16.55
C GLU A 147 8.82 -29.44 -16.59
N LYS A 148 9.80 -28.60 -16.92
CA LYS A 148 9.59 -27.15 -17.09
C LYS A 148 8.58 -26.86 -18.20
N VAL A 149 8.77 -27.50 -19.35
CA VAL A 149 7.85 -27.38 -20.49
C VAL A 149 6.47 -27.89 -20.10
N ARG A 150 6.37 -29.01 -19.37
CA ARG A 150 5.10 -29.55 -18.90
C ARG A 150 4.38 -28.60 -17.94
N ASN A 151 5.10 -27.94 -17.02
CA ASN A 151 4.54 -26.94 -16.12
C ASN A 151 4.01 -25.73 -16.90
N LEU A 152 4.78 -25.24 -17.86
CA LEU A 152 4.40 -24.12 -18.73
C LEU A 152 3.16 -24.47 -19.59
N LEU A 153 3.16 -25.64 -20.24
CA LEU A 153 2.03 -26.08 -21.07
C LEU A 153 0.77 -26.31 -20.23
N ARG A 154 0.92 -26.88 -19.01
CA ARG A 154 -0.23 -27.07 -18.11
C ARG A 154 -0.92 -25.75 -17.81
N VAL A 155 -0.16 -24.70 -17.51
CA VAL A 155 -0.72 -23.36 -17.24
C VAL A 155 -1.28 -22.76 -18.53
N ARG A 156 -0.55 -22.81 -19.64
CA ARG A 156 -0.98 -22.25 -20.90
C ARG A 156 -2.29 -22.88 -21.41
N LEU A 157 -2.43 -24.20 -21.28
CA LEU A 157 -3.64 -24.92 -21.70
C LEU A 157 -4.81 -24.77 -20.72
N ALA A 158 -4.54 -24.44 -19.45
CA ALA A 158 -5.58 -24.17 -18.46
C ALA A 158 -6.22 -22.76 -18.66
N ILE A 159 -5.52 -21.84 -19.31
CA ILE A 159 -6.03 -20.51 -19.60
C ILE A 159 -6.86 -20.58 -20.90
N PRO A 160 -8.15 -20.26 -20.87
CA PRO A 160 -8.98 -20.22 -22.08
C PRO A 160 -8.36 -19.28 -23.12
N ALA A 161 -8.41 -19.68 -24.38
CA ALA A 161 -8.06 -18.79 -25.48
C ALA A 161 -9.09 -17.67 -25.56
N VAL A 162 -8.67 -16.43 -25.50
CA VAL A 162 -9.55 -15.28 -25.76
C VAL A 162 -9.80 -15.23 -27.27
N PRO A 163 -11.05 -15.25 -27.74
CA PRO A 163 -11.38 -15.08 -29.15
C PRO A 163 -10.75 -13.79 -29.71
N LYS A 164 -10.28 -13.83 -30.98
CA LYS A 164 -9.65 -12.65 -31.60
C LYS A 164 -10.55 -11.41 -31.61
N GLU A 165 -11.83 -11.61 -31.72
CA GLU A 165 -12.84 -10.56 -31.71
C GLU A 165 -12.95 -9.90 -30.32
N GLU A 166 -12.74 -10.64 -29.24
CA GLU A 166 -12.71 -10.12 -27.87
C GLU A 166 -11.34 -9.53 -27.49
N ALA A 167 -10.27 -10.00 -28.13
CA ALA A 167 -8.92 -9.49 -27.87
C ALA A 167 -8.70 -8.05 -28.36
N ASN A 168 -9.56 -7.55 -29.25
CA ASN A 168 -9.56 -6.18 -29.75
C ASN A 168 -10.47 -5.23 -28.97
N THR A 169 -11.03 -5.66 -27.84
CA THR A 169 -11.73 -4.75 -26.95
C THR A 169 -10.75 -3.70 -26.45
N GLN A 170 -10.98 -2.44 -26.86
CA GLN A 170 -10.27 -1.31 -26.27
C GLN A 170 -10.36 -1.45 -24.75
N MET A 171 -9.27 -1.16 -24.04
CA MET A 171 -9.28 -1.07 -22.58
C MET A 171 -10.32 -0.02 -22.18
N THR A 172 -11.54 -0.47 -21.95
CA THR A 172 -12.62 0.39 -21.49
C THR A 172 -12.76 0.19 -19.98
N SER A 173 -12.69 1.30 -19.25
CA SER A 173 -13.07 1.29 -17.85
C SER A 173 -14.56 1.03 -17.76
N LEU A 174 -14.94 -0.15 -17.25
CA LEU A 174 -16.34 -0.48 -17.03
C LEU A 174 -16.87 0.29 -15.81
N PRO A 175 -18.11 0.81 -15.83
CA PRO A 175 -18.72 1.50 -14.70
C PRO A 175 -18.63 0.71 -13.38
N ALA A 176 -18.75 -0.61 -13.44
CA ALA A 176 -18.60 -1.47 -12.26
C ALA A 176 -17.18 -1.44 -11.67
N GLN A 177 -16.15 -1.36 -12.51
CA GLN A 177 -14.76 -1.23 -12.06
C GLN A 177 -14.47 0.15 -11.46
N GLN A 178 -15.02 1.21 -12.05
CA GLN A 178 -14.95 2.56 -11.49
C GLN A 178 -15.61 2.63 -10.12
N GLN A 179 -16.78 2.01 -9.97
CA GLN A 179 -17.47 1.92 -8.68
C GLN A 179 -16.65 1.17 -7.63
N ILE A 180 -16.00 0.06 -8.01
CA ILE A 180 -15.11 -0.69 -7.09
C ILE A 180 -13.91 0.18 -6.70
N ALA A 181 -13.26 0.85 -7.65
CA ALA A 181 -12.15 1.75 -7.37
C ALA A 181 -12.55 2.87 -6.39
N TYR A 182 -13.70 3.48 -6.61
CA TYR A 182 -14.27 4.48 -5.71
C TYR A 182 -14.56 3.93 -4.30
N GLU A 183 -15.17 2.75 -4.21
CA GLU A 183 -15.48 2.12 -2.92
C GLU A 183 -14.20 1.77 -2.14
N VAL A 184 -13.19 1.24 -2.80
CA VAL A 184 -11.89 0.95 -2.18
C VAL A 184 -11.24 2.26 -1.71
N ALA A 185 -11.20 3.28 -2.55
CA ALA A 185 -10.63 4.57 -2.21
C ALA A 185 -11.35 5.21 -1.01
N SER A 186 -12.69 5.25 -1.02
CA SER A 186 -13.47 5.89 0.04
C SER A 186 -13.37 5.19 1.40
N ARG A 187 -13.31 3.83 1.40
CA ARG A 187 -13.18 3.04 2.63
C ARG A 187 -11.76 2.99 3.17
N SER A 188 -10.76 3.29 2.34
CA SER A 188 -9.36 3.29 2.77
C SER A 188 -8.94 4.58 3.47
N ILE A 189 -9.58 5.71 3.21
CA ILE A 189 -9.24 7.00 3.83
C ILE A 189 -9.35 6.90 5.35
N VAL A 190 -8.26 7.30 6.03
CA VAL A 190 -8.17 7.28 7.49
C VAL A 190 -8.23 8.69 8.04
N LEU A 191 -9.18 8.99 8.90
CA LEU A 191 -9.24 10.22 9.66
C LEU A 191 -8.41 10.08 10.95
N LEU A 192 -7.26 10.74 11.02
CA LEU A 192 -6.35 10.65 12.17
C LEU A 192 -6.76 11.60 13.29
N LYS A 193 -7.18 12.81 12.95
CA LYS A 193 -7.52 13.89 13.88
C LYS A 193 -8.69 14.70 13.33
N ASN A 194 -9.61 15.13 14.21
CA ASN A 194 -10.67 16.05 13.85
C ASN A 194 -11.10 16.91 15.05
N SER A 195 -10.76 18.18 15.01
CA SER A 195 -11.16 19.17 16.03
C SER A 195 -12.43 19.94 15.63
N GLY A 196 -13.28 19.35 14.77
CA GLY A 196 -14.59 19.88 14.42
C GLY A 196 -14.67 20.64 13.10
N LEU A 197 -13.59 20.67 12.26
CA LEU A 197 -13.66 21.23 10.92
C LEU A 197 -14.32 20.29 9.90
N LEU A 198 -14.31 19.00 10.17
CA LEU A 198 -14.89 17.99 9.29
C LEU A 198 -16.13 17.34 9.91
N PRO A 199 -17.16 17.02 9.13
CA PRO A 199 -17.29 17.34 7.70
C PRO A 199 -17.43 18.86 7.43
N ILE A 200 -17.00 19.29 6.24
CA ILE A 200 -17.02 20.70 5.84
C ILE A 200 -18.45 21.23 5.86
N ASN A 201 -18.69 22.27 6.66
CA ASN A 201 -19.99 22.91 6.74
C ASN A 201 -20.08 24.07 5.72
N THR A 202 -20.77 23.85 4.60
CA THR A 202 -20.94 24.82 3.51
C THR A 202 -21.81 26.04 3.87
N GLU A 203 -22.48 26.05 5.03
CA GLU A 203 -23.14 27.25 5.52
C GLU A 203 -22.12 28.28 6.04
N LYS A 204 -21.01 27.78 6.62
CA LYS A 204 -19.95 28.59 7.25
C LYS A 204 -18.73 28.80 6.35
N VAL A 205 -18.41 27.84 5.50
CA VAL A 205 -17.22 27.84 4.62
C VAL A 205 -17.67 28.18 3.21
N LYS A 206 -17.15 29.29 2.66
CA LYS A 206 -17.44 29.79 1.30
C LYS A 206 -16.20 29.81 0.42
N ASP A 207 -15.04 30.14 0.98
CA ASP A 207 -13.79 30.21 0.27
C ASP A 207 -12.83 29.14 0.80
N ILE A 208 -12.47 28.16 -0.05
CA ILE A 208 -11.55 27.07 0.26
C ILE A 208 -10.25 27.29 -0.52
N ALA A 209 -9.14 27.36 0.21
CA ALA A 209 -7.81 27.31 -0.35
C ALA A 209 -7.29 25.87 -0.37
N VAL A 210 -7.09 25.31 -1.56
CA VAL A 210 -6.41 24.02 -1.72
C VAL A 210 -4.92 24.30 -1.98
N ILE A 211 -4.05 23.82 -1.11
CA ILE A 211 -2.61 24.10 -1.15
C ILE A 211 -1.82 22.83 -1.16
N GLY A 212 -0.89 22.71 -2.10
CA GLY A 212 0.05 21.58 -2.19
C GLY A 212 0.15 20.98 -3.58
N ASP A 213 1.36 20.59 -4.00
CA ASP A 213 1.61 19.96 -5.31
C ASP A 213 0.82 18.66 -5.48
N ASN A 214 0.65 17.89 -4.40
CA ASN A 214 -0.10 16.63 -4.42
C ASN A 214 -1.59 16.81 -4.72
N ALA A 215 -2.13 18.03 -4.64
CA ALA A 215 -3.52 18.32 -4.98
C ALA A 215 -3.85 18.13 -6.47
N VAL A 216 -2.84 18.26 -7.34
CA VAL A 216 -3.00 18.21 -8.81
C VAL A 216 -2.17 17.09 -9.46
N ARG A 217 -1.47 16.31 -8.66
CA ARG A 217 -0.55 15.27 -9.16
C ARG A 217 -1.27 13.96 -9.40
N HIS A 218 -1.06 13.38 -10.57
CA HIS A 218 -1.42 12.01 -10.87
C HIS A 218 -0.43 11.04 -10.21
N MET A 219 -0.92 10.05 -9.48
CA MET A 219 -0.12 9.14 -8.67
C MET A 219 -0.14 7.68 -9.17
N ALA A 220 -0.99 7.35 -10.15
CA ALA A 220 -1.10 5.99 -10.68
C ALA A 220 0.14 5.57 -11.48
N THR A 221 0.78 6.52 -12.19
CA THR A 221 2.02 6.29 -12.93
C THR A 221 3.24 6.59 -12.08
N GLY A 222 4.39 5.97 -12.40
CA GLY A 222 5.64 6.12 -11.64
C GLY A 222 5.82 5.01 -10.59
N GLY A 223 6.85 5.13 -9.75
CA GLY A 223 7.19 4.09 -8.76
C GLY A 223 7.78 2.82 -9.36
N VAL A 224 8.37 2.90 -10.54
CA VAL A 224 9.00 1.80 -11.29
C VAL A 224 8.00 0.67 -11.58
N GLY A 225 8.20 -0.55 -11.08
CA GLY A 225 7.34 -1.71 -11.35
C GLY A 225 5.91 -1.59 -10.80
N ALA A 226 5.69 -0.73 -9.80
CA ALA A 226 4.37 -0.49 -9.23
C ALA A 226 3.49 0.49 -10.04
N GLY A 227 4.04 1.11 -11.10
CA GLY A 227 3.33 2.07 -11.93
C GLY A 227 2.23 1.41 -12.77
N VAL A 228 1.06 2.04 -12.81
CA VAL A 228 -0.08 1.61 -13.62
C VAL A 228 -0.39 2.70 -14.65
N LYS A 229 -0.57 2.31 -15.91
CA LYS A 229 -1.09 3.22 -16.93
C LYS A 229 -2.62 3.32 -16.78
N ALA A 230 -3.05 4.23 -15.91
CA ALA A 230 -4.46 4.48 -15.71
C ALA A 230 -5.11 5.09 -16.97
N LEU A 231 -6.39 4.77 -17.23
CA LEU A 231 -7.16 5.39 -18.30
C LEU A 231 -7.51 6.84 -17.96
N TYR A 232 -7.72 7.12 -16.70
CA TYR A 232 -7.95 8.43 -16.12
C TYR A 232 -7.57 8.37 -14.63
N GLU A 233 -7.39 9.52 -14.04
CA GLU A 233 -7.16 9.68 -12.61
C GLU A 233 -7.74 11.03 -12.18
N ILE A 234 -8.61 11.02 -11.20
CA ILE A 234 -9.21 12.23 -10.62
C ILE A 234 -8.34 12.69 -9.46
N THR A 235 -7.73 13.86 -9.63
CA THR A 235 -6.88 14.45 -8.59
C THR A 235 -7.73 14.98 -7.41
N PRO A 236 -7.12 15.19 -6.22
CA PRO A 236 -7.82 15.81 -5.10
C PRO A 236 -8.50 17.14 -5.44
N LEU A 237 -7.84 17.99 -6.21
CA LEU A 237 -8.42 19.30 -6.64
C LEU A 237 -9.63 19.11 -7.54
N GLU A 238 -9.53 18.25 -8.57
CA GLU A 238 -10.64 17.97 -9.49
C GLU A 238 -11.85 17.38 -8.77
N GLY A 239 -11.60 16.44 -7.84
CA GLY A 239 -12.66 15.84 -7.02
C GLY A 239 -13.39 16.90 -6.17
N LEU A 240 -12.66 17.81 -5.52
CA LEU A 240 -13.23 18.91 -4.75
C LEU A 240 -13.99 19.89 -5.64
N GLN A 241 -13.42 20.31 -6.77
CA GLN A 241 -14.09 21.22 -7.71
C GLN A 241 -15.41 20.61 -8.20
N LYS A 242 -15.41 19.31 -8.51
CA LYS A 242 -16.62 18.60 -8.94
C LYS A 242 -17.67 18.48 -7.83
N ALA A 243 -17.25 18.20 -6.60
CA ALA A 243 -18.16 18.04 -5.47
C ALA A 243 -18.89 19.33 -5.09
N TYR A 244 -18.25 20.47 -5.31
CA TYR A 244 -18.82 21.80 -4.98
C TYR A 244 -19.31 22.58 -6.22
N GLU A 245 -19.32 21.97 -7.41
CA GLU A 245 -19.86 22.55 -8.63
C GLU A 245 -21.34 22.95 -8.45
N GLY A 246 -21.70 24.18 -8.85
CA GLY A 246 -23.06 24.71 -8.71
C GLY A 246 -23.43 25.12 -7.28
N THR A 247 -22.51 25.04 -6.32
CA THR A 247 -22.70 25.58 -4.96
C THR A 247 -22.13 26.99 -4.81
N ASN A 248 -22.33 27.59 -3.63
CA ASN A 248 -21.74 28.92 -3.31
C ASN A 248 -20.29 28.79 -2.77
N VAL A 249 -19.69 27.60 -2.79
CA VAL A 249 -18.31 27.37 -2.33
C VAL A 249 -17.35 27.65 -3.48
N LYS A 250 -16.35 28.49 -3.22
CA LYS A 250 -15.27 28.81 -4.17
C LYS A 250 -14.01 28.04 -3.78
N ILE A 251 -13.42 27.38 -4.75
CA ILE A 251 -12.17 26.65 -4.56
C ILE A 251 -11.08 27.34 -5.36
N LYS A 252 -10.03 27.78 -4.67
CA LYS A 252 -8.82 28.33 -5.26
C LYS A 252 -7.63 27.41 -4.93
N TYR A 253 -6.64 27.39 -5.80
CA TYR A 253 -5.47 26.53 -5.69
C TYR A 253 -4.16 27.31 -5.67
N ALA A 254 -3.22 26.87 -4.84
CA ALA A 254 -1.82 27.28 -4.88
C ALA A 254 -0.90 26.06 -4.72
N GLN A 255 0.16 25.97 -5.52
CA GLN A 255 1.07 24.83 -5.50
C GLN A 255 1.84 24.71 -4.18
N GLY A 256 2.25 25.83 -3.58
CA GLY A 256 2.88 25.91 -2.26
C GLY A 256 4.32 25.46 -2.18
N TYR A 257 4.70 24.38 -2.85
CA TYR A 257 6.07 23.85 -2.87
C TYR A 257 6.41 23.20 -4.22
N LEU A 258 7.72 23.12 -4.50
CA LEU A 258 8.22 22.34 -5.63
C LEU A 258 8.28 20.86 -5.26
N PRO A 259 7.78 19.97 -6.11
CA PRO A 259 7.90 18.54 -5.85
C PRO A 259 9.36 18.08 -5.85
N GLN A 260 9.66 17.09 -5.02
CA GLN A 260 10.92 16.40 -5.14
C GLN A 260 10.90 15.56 -6.42
N GLU A 261 11.84 15.83 -7.33
CA GLU A 261 12.06 15.05 -8.54
C GLU A 261 13.25 14.11 -8.36
N ARG A 262 13.19 12.96 -9.02
CA ARG A 262 14.31 12.04 -9.09
C ARG A 262 15.43 12.72 -9.88
N SER A 263 16.59 12.91 -9.26
CA SER A 263 17.75 13.49 -9.96
C SER A 263 18.06 12.62 -11.18
N SER A 264 17.73 13.11 -12.39
CA SER A 264 18.13 12.45 -13.62
C SER A 264 19.66 12.47 -13.68
N ARG A 265 20.29 11.30 -13.81
CA ARG A 265 21.75 11.11 -13.88
C ARG A 265 22.43 11.89 -15.03
N HIS A 266 21.66 12.56 -15.89
CA HIS A 266 22.14 13.20 -17.11
C HIS A 266 22.29 14.72 -17.02
N LYS A 267 21.96 15.39 -15.90
CA LYS A 267 22.13 16.84 -15.72
C LYS A 267 23.26 17.15 -14.73
N ARG A 268 24.50 16.97 -15.13
CA ARG A 268 25.66 17.54 -14.44
C ARG A 268 26.69 18.07 -15.44
N ASN A 269 26.38 19.23 -16.03
CA ASN A 269 27.41 20.10 -16.55
C ASN A 269 27.56 21.27 -15.57
N SER A 270 28.73 21.44 -15.05
CA SER A 270 29.09 22.23 -13.86
C SER A 270 28.95 23.75 -13.97
N SER A 271 28.60 24.30 -15.13
CA SER A 271 28.40 25.76 -15.30
C SER A 271 26.94 26.23 -15.32
N GLU A 272 25.96 25.31 -15.48
CA GLU A 272 24.54 25.59 -15.46
C GLU A 272 23.92 25.49 -14.05
N THR A 273 24.68 24.96 -13.05
CA THR A 273 24.13 24.62 -11.73
C THR A 273 23.83 25.84 -10.85
N ALA A 274 24.67 26.87 -10.83
CA ALA A 274 24.49 27.99 -9.89
C ALA A 274 23.35 28.93 -10.31
N SER A 275 23.14 29.20 -11.59
CA SER A 275 21.99 29.96 -12.08
C SER A 275 20.68 29.21 -11.90
N SER A 276 20.69 27.89 -12.10
CA SER A 276 19.52 27.03 -11.91
C SER A 276 19.12 26.89 -10.43
N GLU A 277 20.06 26.85 -9.49
CA GLU A 277 19.79 26.81 -8.07
C GLU A 277 19.14 28.11 -7.56
N LYS A 278 19.59 29.27 -8.05
CA LYS A 278 18.99 30.57 -7.73
C LYS A 278 17.54 30.65 -8.23
N GLU A 279 17.31 30.26 -9.48
CA GLU A 279 15.97 30.24 -10.08
C GLU A 279 15.01 29.29 -9.34
N ILE A 280 15.49 28.10 -8.96
CA ILE A 280 14.71 27.13 -8.16
C ILE A 280 14.34 27.72 -6.80
N ARG A 281 15.28 28.39 -6.12
CA ARG A 281 15.00 29.03 -4.83
C ARG A 281 14.00 30.17 -4.96
N GLU A 282 14.18 31.07 -5.91
CA GLU A 282 13.25 32.18 -6.16
C GLU A 282 11.83 31.66 -6.51
N LYS A 283 11.75 30.61 -7.32
CA LYS A 283 10.49 29.94 -7.62
C LYS A 283 9.85 29.34 -6.37
N SER A 284 10.62 28.65 -5.54
CA SER A 284 10.14 28.06 -4.29
C SER A 284 9.62 29.13 -3.33
N GLU A 285 10.37 30.22 -3.14
CA GLU A 285 9.96 31.35 -2.29
C GLU A 285 8.64 31.98 -2.79
N ARG A 286 8.49 32.17 -4.11
CA ARG A 286 7.25 32.68 -4.69
C ARG A 286 6.06 31.78 -4.44
N LEU A 287 6.20 30.44 -4.64
CA LEU A 287 5.13 29.49 -4.39
C LEU A 287 4.67 29.50 -2.93
N VAL A 288 5.61 29.63 -2.00
CA VAL A 288 5.29 29.76 -0.56
C VAL A 288 4.50 31.03 -0.28
N GLN A 289 4.91 32.18 -0.85
CA GLN A 289 4.20 33.46 -0.65
C GLN A 289 2.79 33.43 -1.26
N GLU A 290 2.62 32.85 -2.45
CA GLU A 290 1.31 32.67 -3.09
C GLU A 290 0.38 31.82 -2.22
N ALA A 291 0.91 30.73 -1.65
CA ALA A 291 0.16 29.85 -0.75
C ALA A 291 -0.28 30.55 0.54
N ILE A 292 0.63 31.30 1.18
CA ILE A 292 0.32 32.06 2.40
C ILE A 292 -0.73 33.15 2.11
N ALA A 293 -0.60 33.87 1.00
CA ALA A 293 -1.57 34.90 0.60
C ALA A 293 -2.97 34.28 0.39
N LEU A 294 -3.03 33.17 -0.32
CA LEU A 294 -4.28 32.44 -0.55
C LEU A 294 -4.90 31.91 0.76
N ALA A 295 -4.08 31.37 1.65
CA ALA A 295 -4.52 30.85 2.95
C ALA A 295 -5.16 31.97 3.82
N LYS A 296 -4.61 33.18 3.76
CA LYS A 296 -5.10 34.34 4.53
C LYS A 296 -6.50 34.78 4.10
N GLU A 297 -6.85 34.60 2.82
CA GLU A 297 -8.14 35.02 2.25
C GLU A 297 -9.23 33.94 2.42
N ALA A 298 -8.88 32.70 2.74
CA ALA A 298 -9.81 31.60 2.76
C ALA A 298 -10.46 31.38 4.14
N ASP A 299 -11.69 30.86 4.16
CA ASP A 299 -12.36 30.40 5.38
C ASP A 299 -11.73 29.08 5.88
N LEU A 300 -11.27 28.24 4.94
CA LEU A 300 -10.71 26.92 5.19
C LEU A 300 -9.53 26.65 4.25
N VAL A 301 -8.48 26.10 4.81
CA VAL A 301 -7.33 25.57 4.03
C VAL A 301 -7.40 24.06 3.99
N ILE A 302 -7.32 23.47 2.80
CA ILE A 302 -7.07 22.05 2.58
C ILE A 302 -5.62 21.92 2.09
N PHE A 303 -4.72 21.52 2.98
CA PHE A 303 -3.33 21.26 2.67
C PHE A 303 -3.20 19.81 2.17
N VAL A 304 -2.79 19.62 0.91
CA VAL A 304 -2.59 18.30 0.30
C VAL A 304 -1.08 18.04 0.16
N GLY A 305 -0.53 17.42 1.17
CA GLY A 305 0.90 17.15 1.29
C GLY A 305 1.21 15.64 1.25
N GLY A 306 2.44 15.32 1.66
CA GLY A 306 2.94 13.96 1.74
C GLY A 306 4.06 13.67 0.75
N ASN A 307 4.18 12.41 0.35
CA ASN A 307 5.16 11.93 -0.61
C ASN A 307 4.58 11.91 -2.03
N ASN A 308 5.45 11.66 -2.99
CA ASN A 308 5.06 11.37 -4.37
C ASN A 308 5.74 10.07 -4.85
N ARG A 309 5.47 9.65 -6.08
CA ARG A 309 6.01 8.40 -6.66
C ARG A 309 7.51 8.45 -6.93
N GLU A 310 8.15 9.60 -6.83
CA GLU A 310 9.61 9.74 -6.92
C GLU A 310 10.29 9.52 -5.57
N VAL A 311 9.58 9.80 -4.48
CA VAL A 311 10.03 9.59 -3.10
C VAL A 311 9.72 8.16 -2.65
N GLU A 312 8.48 7.68 -2.91
CA GLU A 312 8.07 6.32 -2.63
C GLU A 312 8.07 5.50 -3.92
N THR A 313 9.18 4.82 -4.20
CA THR A 313 9.42 4.08 -5.43
C THR A 313 10.17 2.78 -5.15
N GLU A 314 9.99 1.80 -6.04
CA GLU A 314 10.70 0.53 -5.98
C GLU A 314 12.21 0.71 -6.12
N GLY A 315 12.98 -0.07 -5.37
CA GLY A 315 14.44 -0.13 -5.44
C GLY A 315 15.16 1.11 -4.90
N SER A 316 14.48 1.94 -4.12
CA SER A 316 15.06 3.13 -3.50
C SER A 316 14.40 3.42 -2.15
N ASP A 317 15.02 2.95 -1.07
CA ASP A 317 14.53 3.16 0.28
C ASP A 317 14.69 4.62 0.73
N ARG A 318 13.71 5.11 1.48
CA ARG A 318 13.82 6.40 2.17
C ARG A 318 14.84 6.27 3.31
N LYS A 319 15.71 7.27 3.44
CA LYS A 319 16.72 7.30 4.53
C LYS A 319 16.17 7.80 5.87
N ASN A 320 15.05 8.47 5.83
CA ASN A 320 14.34 9.03 6.98
C ASN A 320 12.84 9.07 6.72
N ILE A 321 12.06 9.55 7.68
CA ILE A 321 10.61 9.69 7.59
C ILE A 321 10.15 11.15 7.45
N THR A 322 11.06 12.10 7.21
CA THR A 322 10.71 13.51 7.04
C THR A 322 9.90 13.75 5.77
N LEU A 323 9.02 14.74 5.80
CA LEU A 323 8.31 15.18 4.60
C LEU A 323 9.26 15.88 3.63
N PRO A 324 9.18 15.62 2.32
CA PRO A 324 10.01 16.27 1.32
C PRO A 324 9.61 17.72 1.10
N SER A 325 10.48 18.50 0.40
CA SER A 325 10.14 19.82 -0.15
C SER A 325 9.74 20.87 0.89
N HIS A 326 10.29 20.83 2.09
CA HIS A 326 10.05 21.79 3.17
C HIS A 326 8.55 21.97 3.53
N GLN A 327 7.77 20.90 3.38
CA GLN A 327 6.33 20.93 3.67
C GLN A 327 6.04 21.30 5.13
N ASP A 328 6.93 20.93 6.07
CA ASP A 328 6.84 21.27 7.49
C ASP A 328 6.93 22.79 7.72
N GLU A 329 7.84 23.47 7.04
CA GLU A 329 7.95 24.93 7.11
C GLU A 329 6.75 25.63 6.48
N LEU A 330 6.27 25.10 5.35
CA LEU A 330 5.10 25.64 4.67
C LEU A 330 3.87 25.58 5.56
N ILE A 331 3.55 24.43 6.16
CA ILE A 331 2.35 24.28 7.00
C ILE A 331 2.41 25.19 8.24
N GLN A 332 3.60 25.37 8.84
CA GLN A 332 3.78 26.32 9.94
C GLN A 332 3.47 27.78 9.52
N ASN A 333 3.87 28.17 8.32
CA ASN A 333 3.61 29.52 7.80
C ASN A 333 2.14 29.70 7.42
N ILE A 334 1.51 28.68 6.84
CA ILE A 334 0.06 28.66 6.57
C ILE A 334 -0.72 28.78 7.87
N ALA A 335 -0.35 28.05 8.92
CA ALA A 335 -1.04 28.07 10.21
C ALA A 335 -1.01 29.43 10.92
N LYS A 336 0.06 30.23 10.70
CA LYS A 336 0.12 31.61 11.18
C LYS A 336 -0.86 32.55 10.44
N ALA A 337 -1.16 32.23 9.18
CA ALA A 337 -2.06 33.02 8.34
C ALA A 337 -3.54 32.60 8.52
N ASN A 338 -3.78 31.29 8.69
CA ASN A 338 -5.11 30.70 8.85
C ASN A 338 -5.02 29.43 9.72
N PRO A 339 -5.65 29.38 10.91
CA PRO A 339 -5.62 28.21 11.79
C PRO A 339 -6.59 27.09 11.35
N ASN A 340 -7.52 27.38 10.43
CA ASN A 340 -8.52 26.41 9.98
C ASN A 340 -7.93 25.52 8.89
N ILE A 341 -7.12 24.56 9.27
CA ILE A 341 -6.40 23.68 8.35
C ILE A 341 -6.90 22.24 8.46
N VAL A 342 -7.25 21.69 7.31
CA VAL A 342 -7.44 20.25 7.09
C VAL A 342 -6.25 19.75 6.28
N SER A 343 -5.41 18.88 6.86
CA SER A 343 -4.29 18.26 6.16
C SER A 343 -4.68 16.92 5.59
N VAL A 344 -4.44 16.74 4.31
CA VAL A 344 -4.63 15.49 3.55
C VAL A 344 -3.25 14.96 3.17
N MET A 345 -2.87 13.83 3.74
CA MET A 345 -1.55 13.23 3.53
C MET A 345 -1.63 12.13 2.48
N VAL A 346 -0.97 12.35 1.35
CA VAL A 346 -0.80 11.35 0.27
C VAL A 346 0.51 10.63 0.53
N ILE A 347 0.44 9.44 1.09
CA ILE A 347 1.59 8.64 1.53
C ILE A 347 1.29 7.14 1.40
N GLY A 348 2.32 6.32 1.22
CA GLY A 348 2.20 4.85 1.22
C GLY A 348 2.72 4.19 2.50
N GLY A 349 3.47 4.92 3.32
CA GLY A 349 4.04 4.45 4.58
C GLY A 349 4.22 5.56 5.60
N PRO A 350 4.74 5.28 6.81
CA PRO A 350 4.89 6.27 7.87
C PRO A 350 5.80 7.43 7.47
N VAL A 351 5.39 8.64 7.83
CA VAL A 351 6.17 9.87 7.75
C VAL A 351 6.13 10.59 9.11
N ASP A 352 7.04 11.52 9.36
CA ASP A 352 6.96 12.40 10.53
C ASP A 352 5.78 13.37 10.36
N LEU A 353 4.78 13.21 11.20
CA LEU A 353 3.58 14.04 11.20
C LEU A 353 3.52 15.03 12.38
N GLN A 354 4.58 15.15 13.21
CA GLN A 354 4.52 15.99 14.42
C GLN A 354 4.19 17.45 14.09
N THR A 355 4.81 17.99 13.03
CA THR A 355 4.54 19.37 12.59
C THR A 355 3.14 19.51 12.01
N ILE A 356 2.69 18.55 11.22
CA ILE A 356 1.33 18.52 10.67
C ILE A 356 0.30 18.43 11.79
N GLU A 357 0.54 17.54 12.77
CA GLU A 357 -0.35 17.31 13.91
C GLU A 357 -0.55 18.60 14.74
N LYS A 358 0.54 19.30 15.00
CA LYS A 358 0.53 20.56 15.77
C LYS A 358 -0.21 21.70 15.06
N ASN A 359 -0.13 21.76 13.73
CA ASN A 359 -0.59 22.91 12.93
C ASN A 359 -1.92 22.65 12.19
N SER A 360 -2.52 21.47 12.33
CA SER A 360 -3.77 21.11 11.64
C SER A 360 -4.89 20.80 12.62
N SER A 361 -6.08 21.28 12.33
CA SER A 361 -7.29 20.98 13.09
C SER A 361 -7.88 19.61 12.73
N SER A 362 -7.67 19.16 11.49
CA SER A 362 -8.05 17.82 11.04
C SER A 362 -6.97 17.24 10.14
N ILE A 363 -6.77 15.92 10.22
CA ILE A 363 -5.73 15.23 9.46
C ILE A 363 -6.33 13.93 8.89
N LEU A 364 -6.17 13.74 7.58
CA LEU A 364 -6.53 12.50 6.88
C LEU A 364 -5.30 11.90 6.20
N VAL A 365 -5.27 10.57 6.11
CA VAL A 365 -4.39 9.84 5.20
C VAL A 365 -5.23 9.37 4.03
N SER A 366 -4.86 9.81 2.84
CA SER A 366 -5.59 9.52 1.59
C SER A 366 -4.88 8.50 0.72
N TRP A 367 -3.66 8.06 1.08
CA TRP A 367 -2.87 7.10 0.33
C TRP A 367 -2.58 7.51 -1.12
N PHE A 368 -2.13 6.55 -1.94
CA PHE A 368 -2.11 6.62 -3.40
C PHE A 368 -3.38 5.94 -3.92
N ASN A 369 -4.51 6.64 -3.86
CA ASN A 369 -5.87 6.08 -3.91
C ASN A 369 -6.41 5.74 -5.32
N GLY A 370 -5.54 5.73 -6.34
CA GLY A 370 -5.94 5.34 -7.70
C GLY A 370 -6.89 6.30 -8.39
N SER A 371 -7.57 5.79 -9.43
CA SER A 371 -8.31 6.63 -10.39
C SER A 371 -9.45 7.45 -9.79
N GLU A 372 -10.11 6.95 -8.74
CA GLU A 372 -11.27 7.60 -8.11
C GLU A 372 -10.91 8.30 -6.79
N GLY A 373 -9.62 8.43 -6.49
CA GLY A 373 -9.14 8.98 -5.22
C GLY A 373 -9.65 10.39 -4.91
N GLY A 374 -9.72 11.25 -5.92
CA GLY A 374 -10.21 12.63 -5.76
C GLY A 374 -11.71 12.70 -5.44
N HIS A 375 -12.55 11.91 -6.10
CA HIS A 375 -13.99 11.84 -5.80
C HIS A 375 -14.21 11.28 -4.38
N ALA A 376 -13.54 10.18 -4.03
CA ALA A 376 -13.64 9.57 -2.72
C ALA A 376 -13.22 10.53 -1.59
N LEU A 377 -12.12 11.26 -1.78
CA LEU A 377 -11.65 12.27 -0.83
C LEU A 377 -12.67 13.41 -0.66
N ALA A 378 -13.20 13.93 -1.75
CA ALA A 378 -14.18 15.01 -1.72
C ALA A 378 -15.48 14.59 -0.99
N ASP A 379 -15.95 13.37 -1.21
CA ASP A 379 -17.13 12.81 -0.54
C ASP A 379 -16.89 12.60 0.97
N VAL A 380 -15.68 12.23 1.36
CA VAL A 380 -15.30 12.17 2.79
C VAL A 380 -15.23 13.57 3.39
N LEU A 381 -14.54 14.52 2.76
CA LEU A 381 -14.40 15.89 3.28
C LEU A 381 -15.75 16.62 3.40
N SER A 382 -16.66 16.43 2.45
CA SER A 382 -18.00 16.99 2.49
C SER A 382 -18.97 16.32 3.47
N GLY A 383 -18.60 15.14 4.00
CA GLY A 383 -19.49 14.37 4.88
C GLY A 383 -20.54 13.54 4.16
N LYS A 384 -20.47 13.41 2.84
CA LYS A 384 -21.34 12.49 2.09
C LYS A 384 -21.03 11.03 2.48
N ILE A 385 -19.77 10.75 2.80
CA ILE A 385 -19.30 9.49 3.37
C ILE A 385 -18.57 9.77 4.68
N SER A 386 -18.87 9.00 5.73
CA SER A 386 -18.06 9.01 6.94
C SER A 386 -16.79 8.18 6.73
N PRO A 387 -15.60 8.70 7.12
CA PRO A 387 -14.37 7.91 7.05
C PRO A 387 -14.49 6.66 7.94
N SER A 388 -13.99 5.54 7.46
CA SER A 388 -14.02 4.24 8.14
C SER A 388 -12.69 3.51 8.13
N GLY A 389 -11.70 4.03 7.40
CA GLY A 389 -10.37 3.45 7.33
C GLY A 389 -9.68 3.41 8.68
N LYS A 390 -8.85 2.38 8.90
CA LYS A 390 -8.00 2.23 10.08
C LYS A 390 -6.55 2.07 9.62
N LEU A 391 -5.60 2.62 10.39
CA LEU A 391 -4.17 2.51 10.07
C LEU A 391 -3.72 1.05 10.04
N PRO A 392 -3.12 0.59 8.93
CA PRO A 392 -2.56 -0.75 8.81
C PRO A 392 -1.14 -0.89 9.40
N PHE A 393 -0.61 0.18 9.98
CA PHE A 393 0.70 0.25 10.63
C PHE A 393 0.67 1.28 11.78
N THR A 394 1.73 1.28 12.58
CA THR A 394 1.94 2.26 13.66
C THR A 394 2.72 3.46 13.12
N PHE A 395 2.23 4.69 13.34
CA PHE A 395 3.02 5.90 13.09
C PHE A 395 3.97 6.15 14.25
N PRO A 396 5.29 6.07 14.03
CA PRO A 396 6.26 6.44 15.05
C PRO A 396 6.28 7.96 15.27
N ILE A 397 6.75 8.40 16.42
CA ILE A 397 7.10 9.82 16.64
C ILE A 397 8.39 10.14 15.88
N LYS A 398 9.36 9.21 15.90
CA LYS A 398 10.63 9.33 15.19
C LYS A 398 11.07 7.98 14.64
N LEU A 399 11.93 7.99 13.65
CA LEU A 399 12.40 6.77 12.98
C LEU A 399 13.06 5.78 13.96
N GLU A 400 13.78 6.30 14.97
CA GLU A 400 14.46 5.53 15.99
C GLU A 400 13.55 4.66 16.85
N ASP A 401 12.26 4.96 16.89
CA ASP A 401 11.25 4.18 17.59
C ASP A 401 10.91 2.86 16.87
N SER A 402 11.27 2.73 15.59
CA SER A 402 11.00 1.52 14.81
C SER A 402 11.92 0.36 15.18
N PRO A 403 11.44 -0.90 15.14
CA PRO A 403 12.29 -2.06 15.45
C PRO A 403 13.51 -2.14 14.53
N ALA A 404 13.33 -1.93 13.23
CA ALA A 404 14.42 -2.02 12.26
C ALA A 404 15.56 -1.02 12.51
N TYR A 405 15.23 0.21 12.91
CA TYR A 405 16.24 1.20 13.31
C TYR A 405 16.90 0.83 14.62
N HIS A 406 16.10 0.48 15.62
CA HIS A 406 16.58 0.14 16.96
C HIS A 406 17.54 -1.06 16.95
N LEU A 407 17.30 -2.03 16.07
CA LEU A 407 18.16 -3.20 15.87
C LEU A 407 19.36 -2.92 14.95
N GLY A 408 19.47 -1.71 14.41
CA GLY A 408 20.60 -1.29 13.57
C GLY A 408 20.55 -1.82 12.13
N VAL A 409 19.40 -2.35 11.68
CA VAL A 409 19.24 -2.90 10.32
C VAL A 409 18.71 -1.88 9.32
N TYR A 410 18.20 -0.73 9.77
CA TYR A 410 17.67 0.33 8.90
C TYR A 410 17.92 1.73 9.50
N PRO A 411 18.23 2.75 8.69
CA PRO A 411 18.53 2.69 7.27
C PRO A 411 19.83 1.94 6.99
N GLN A 412 19.81 1.06 5.99
CA GLN A 412 21.02 0.36 5.61
C GLN A 412 22.09 1.37 5.20
N GLN A 413 23.28 1.25 5.77
CA GLN A 413 24.45 1.96 5.28
C GLN A 413 24.86 1.30 3.95
N GLN A 414 24.28 1.77 2.85
CA GLN A 414 24.77 1.37 1.54
C GLN A 414 26.16 1.99 1.35
N PRO A 415 27.18 1.19 1.03
CA PRO A 415 28.46 1.77 0.60
C PRO A 415 28.20 2.71 -0.57
N GLU A 416 28.83 3.88 -0.55
CA GLU A 416 28.71 4.84 -1.65
C GLU A 416 29.04 4.13 -2.95
N ARG A 417 28.12 4.14 -3.89
CA ARG A 417 28.36 3.55 -5.22
C ARG A 417 29.52 4.29 -5.87
N PRO A 418 30.58 3.58 -6.37
CA PRO A 418 31.62 4.23 -7.12
C PRO A 418 31.01 5.06 -8.26
N ARG A 419 31.45 6.29 -8.42
CA ARG A 419 30.87 7.26 -9.39
C ARG A 419 31.13 6.91 -10.86
N ASP A 420 31.83 5.83 -11.16
CA ASP A 420 32.29 5.49 -12.50
C ASP A 420 31.40 4.42 -13.14
N VAL A 421 30.47 4.88 -13.99
CA VAL A 421 29.41 4.08 -14.63
C VAL A 421 29.98 3.04 -15.64
N PHE A 422 31.17 3.26 -16.19
CA PHE A 422 31.76 2.33 -17.16
C PHE A 422 32.45 1.10 -16.56
N VAL A 423 32.97 1.22 -15.34
CA VAL A 423 33.52 0.09 -14.57
C VAL A 423 32.39 -0.85 -14.10
N ASP A 424 31.19 -0.35 -14.03
CA ASP A 424 30.02 -1.01 -13.45
C ASP A 424 29.44 -2.14 -14.32
N LEU A 425 29.57 -2.09 -15.64
CA LEU A 425 29.00 -3.13 -16.51
C LEU A 425 29.81 -4.43 -16.51
N VAL A 426 31.14 -4.34 -16.34
CA VAL A 426 32.03 -5.52 -16.32
C VAL A 426 32.14 -6.12 -14.90
N ASN A 427 32.04 -5.30 -13.84
CA ASN A 427 32.19 -5.72 -12.46
C ASN A 427 30.86 -5.80 -11.70
N ARG A 428 29.73 -5.63 -12.35
CA ARG A 428 28.40 -5.58 -11.73
C ARG A 428 28.08 -6.81 -10.88
N ASP A 429 28.46 -7.98 -11.34
CA ASP A 429 28.23 -9.24 -10.64
C ASP A 429 29.18 -9.41 -9.44
N LYS A 430 30.42 -8.91 -9.54
CA LYS A 430 31.39 -8.92 -8.45
C LYS A 430 30.99 -7.93 -7.35
N PHE A 431 30.59 -6.73 -7.74
CA PHE A 431 30.09 -5.70 -6.81
C PHE A 431 28.80 -6.13 -6.10
N ARG A 432 27.86 -6.80 -6.80
CA ARG A 432 26.65 -7.37 -6.20
C ARG A 432 26.95 -8.56 -5.27
N ALA A 433 27.97 -9.35 -5.56
CA ALA A 433 28.40 -10.46 -4.71
C ALA A 433 29.09 -9.98 -3.43
N GLU A 434 29.72 -8.80 -3.44
CA GLU A 434 30.40 -8.20 -2.29
C GLU A 434 29.43 -7.40 -1.40
N GLN A 435 28.27 -6.98 -1.90
CA GLN A 435 27.22 -6.35 -1.08
C GLN A 435 26.39 -7.41 -0.37
N LYS A 436 26.87 -7.88 0.75
CA LYS A 436 26.11 -8.72 1.68
C LYS A 436 25.20 -7.85 2.54
N ALA A 437 23.98 -7.59 2.08
CA ALA A 437 22.94 -7.15 2.98
C ALA A 437 22.35 -8.41 3.62
N GLU A 438 22.69 -8.66 4.85
CA GLU A 438 22.08 -9.71 5.67
C GLU A 438 20.94 -9.06 6.48
N ALA A 439 19.78 -9.69 6.51
CA ALA A 439 18.67 -9.28 7.34
C ALA A 439 18.39 -10.39 8.35
N ASP A 440 18.67 -10.10 9.61
CA ASP A 440 18.27 -10.94 10.73
C ASP A 440 16.93 -10.45 11.25
N TYR A 441 15.97 -11.35 11.42
CA TYR A 441 14.68 -11.05 12.02
C TYR A 441 14.78 -11.08 13.55
N ALA A 442 15.69 -10.27 14.11
CA ALA A 442 16.01 -10.26 15.54
C ALA A 442 14.85 -9.75 16.41
N GLU A 443 13.89 -9.04 15.82
CA GLU A 443 12.65 -8.63 16.46
C GLU A 443 11.66 -9.79 16.66
N ASP A 444 11.86 -10.93 15.98
CA ASP A 444 10.99 -12.12 16.04
C ASP A 444 9.52 -11.75 15.79
N ILE A 445 8.60 -12.10 16.69
CA ILE A 445 7.17 -11.76 16.59
C ILE A 445 6.86 -10.29 16.97
N PHE A 446 7.85 -9.55 17.49
CA PHE A 446 7.67 -8.18 17.97
C PHE A 446 7.78 -7.16 16.83
N VAL A 447 6.97 -7.31 15.79
CA VAL A 447 6.86 -6.38 14.67
C VAL A 447 5.64 -5.47 14.82
N GLY A 448 5.71 -4.25 14.25
CA GLY A 448 4.60 -3.30 14.26
C GLY A 448 4.13 -2.97 15.69
N TYR A 449 2.82 -2.97 15.94
CA TYR A 449 2.24 -2.60 17.24
C TYR A 449 2.74 -3.45 18.42
N ARG A 450 3.13 -4.71 18.19
CA ARG A 450 3.66 -5.57 19.25
C ARG A 450 4.97 -5.04 19.79
N TRP A 451 5.83 -4.51 18.92
CA TRP A 451 7.08 -3.85 19.33
C TRP A 451 6.80 -2.66 20.25
N TYR A 452 5.96 -1.73 19.80
CA TYR A 452 5.65 -0.52 20.55
C TYR A 452 5.02 -0.85 21.90
N ALA A 453 4.05 -1.76 21.94
CA ALA A 453 3.40 -2.19 23.18
C ALA A 453 4.38 -2.88 24.15
N THR A 454 5.21 -3.82 23.66
CA THR A 454 6.16 -4.58 24.50
C THR A 454 7.30 -3.70 25.03
N LYS A 455 7.76 -2.74 24.26
CA LYS A 455 8.83 -1.81 24.64
C LYS A 455 8.32 -0.56 25.35
N ASN A 456 7.01 -0.41 25.56
CA ASN A 456 6.38 0.77 26.13
C ASN A 456 6.76 2.07 25.38
N ILE A 457 6.84 2.01 24.06
CA ILE A 457 7.09 3.15 23.19
C ILE A 457 5.74 3.74 22.77
N SER A 458 5.49 5.01 23.11
CA SER A 458 4.26 5.70 22.70
C SER A 458 4.37 6.11 21.23
N PRO A 459 3.50 5.62 20.34
CA PRO A 459 3.48 6.08 18.96
C PRO A 459 2.74 7.42 18.83
N LEU A 460 2.91 8.11 17.69
CA LEU A 460 2.08 9.27 17.36
C LEU A 460 0.62 8.82 17.11
N TYR A 461 0.45 7.77 16.28
CA TYR A 461 -0.85 7.10 16.08
C TYR A 461 -0.62 5.57 16.06
N PRO A 462 -1.36 4.81 16.87
CA PRO A 462 -1.19 3.36 16.94
C PRO A 462 -1.79 2.66 15.70
N PHE A 463 -1.32 1.46 15.42
CA PHE A 463 -2.01 0.53 14.51
C PHE A 463 -3.50 0.44 14.83
N GLY A 464 -4.34 0.43 13.82
CA GLY A 464 -5.77 0.35 13.97
C GLY A 464 -6.46 1.68 14.30
N HIS A 465 -5.72 2.79 14.50
CA HIS A 465 -6.29 4.11 14.71
C HIS A 465 -7.03 4.62 13.46
N GLY A 466 -8.17 5.24 13.68
CA GLY A 466 -8.96 5.92 12.67
C GLY A 466 -10.28 6.37 13.27
N LEU A 467 -10.61 7.64 13.08
CA LEU A 467 -11.83 8.27 13.56
C LEU A 467 -12.96 8.14 12.53
N SER A 468 -14.16 8.41 12.97
CA SER A 468 -15.38 8.45 12.17
C SER A 468 -16.17 9.72 12.48
N TYR A 469 -17.03 10.18 11.56
CA TYR A 469 -18.04 11.20 11.88
C TYR A 469 -19.22 10.64 12.67
N ALA A 470 -19.36 9.31 12.68
CA ALA A 470 -20.31 8.63 13.54
C ALA A 470 -19.70 8.28 14.91
N ASN A 471 -20.54 8.06 15.90
CA ASN A 471 -20.13 7.59 17.20
C ASN A 471 -20.56 6.15 17.39
N PHE A 472 -19.59 5.27 17.67
CA PHE A 472 -19.85 3.87 17.92
C PHE A 472 -19.70 3.54 19.40
N GLN A 473 -20.60 2.71 19.89
CA GLN A 473 -20.57 2.19 21.25
C GLN A 473 -20.47 0.66 21.22
N TYR A 474 -19.44 0.15 21.88
CA TYR A 474 -19.24 -1.28 22.10
C TYR A 474 -19.80 -1.66 23.48
N SER A 475 -20.59 -2.73 23.55
CA SER A 475 -21.17 -3.21 24.80
C SER A 475 -21.34 -4.71 24.77
N ALA A 476 -21.69 -5.30 25.93
CA ALA A 476 -22.00 -6.72 26.11
C ALA A 476 -20.89 -7.67 25.58
N LEU A 477 -19.62 -7.30 25.77
CA LEU A 477 -18.49 -8.14 25.39
C LEU A 477 -18.54 -9.48 26.17
N GLN A 478 -18.50 -10.57 25.42
CA GLN A 478 -18.36 -11.92 25.95
C GLN A 478 -17.26 -12.65 25.21
N ALA A 479 -16.45 -13.41 25.94
CA ALA A 479 -15.44 -14.29 25.38
C ALA A 479 -15.59 -15.68 26.01
N LYS A 480 -15.70 -16.70 25.18
CA LYS A 480 -15.80 -18.12 25.62
C LYS A 480 -14.70 -18.92 24.96
N ILE A 481 -13.92 -19.61 25.79
CA ILE A 481 -12.91 -20.55 25.30
C ILE A 481 -13.59 -21.87 25.04
N ASN A 482 -13.54 -22.35 23.80
CA ASN A 482 -14.08 -23.64 23.40
C ASN A 482 -12.99 -24.48 22.73
N LYS A 483 -12.32 -25.33 23.52
CA LYS A 483 -11.15 -26.14 23.10
C LYS A 483 -10.00 -25.29 22.55
N SER A 484 -9.82 -25.24 21.22
CA SER A 484 -8.79 -24.45 20.53
C SER A 484 -9.34 -23.16 19.90
N GLN A 485 -10.54 -22.78 20.23
CA GLN A 485 -11.24 -21.62 19.69
C GLN A 485 -11.60 -20.64 20.81
N VAL A 486 -11.65 -19.37 20.48
CA VAL A 486 -12.23 -18.34 21.34
C VAL A 486 -13.40 -17.73 20.57
N ASP A 487 -14.60 -17.89 21.12
CA ASP A 487 -15.80 -17.23 20.61
C ASP A 487 -15.92 -15.88 21.28
N VAL A 488 -15.86 -14.80 20.49
CA VAL A 488 -16.00 -13.43 20.97
C VAL A 488 -17.28 -12.83 20.40
N SER A 489 -18.13 -12.32 21.26
CA SER A 489 -19.35 -11.61 20.86
C SER A 489 -19.46 -10.26 21.60
N PHE A 490 -20.01 -9.26 20.93
CA PHE A 490 -20.27 -7.95 21.48
C PHE A 490 -21.41 -7.27 20.71
N THR A 491 -21.98 -6.25 21.32
CA THR A 491 -22.93 -5.35 20.66
C THR A 491 -22.19 -4.13 20.15
N LEU A 492 -22.46 -3.74 18.92
CA LEU A 492 -21.93 -2.52 18.30
C LEU A 492 -23.11 -1.65 17.84
N ASP A 493 -23.27 -0.51 18.49
CA ASP A 493 -24.32 0.46 18.20
C ASP A 493 -23.71 1.72 17.58
N ASN A 494 -24.30 2.21 16.48
CA ASN A 494 -24.05 3.55 16.02
C ASN A 494 -25.03 4.50 16.75
N ILE A 495 -24.50 5.21 17.74
CA ILE A 495 -25.26 6.18 18.53
C ILE A 495 -25.21 7.60 17.94
N GLY A 496 -24.49 7.77 16.83
CA GLY A 496 -24.42 9.03 16.06
C GLY A 496 -25.58 9.17 15.06
N LYS A 497 -25.62 10.33 14.40
CA LYS A 497 -26.66 10.64 13.41
C LYS A 497 -26.29 10.21 11.98
N MET A 498 -25.02 9.98 11.71
CA MET A 498 -24.50 9.69 10.38
C MET A 498 -24.34 8.19 10.18
N ASN A 499 -24.74 7.69 9.01
CA ASN A 499 -24.42 6.32 8.61
C ASN A 499 -22.91 6.17 8.41
N ALA A 500 -22.34 5.10 8.98
CA ALA A 500 -20.93 4.84 8.89
C ALA A 500 -20.62 3.34 8.96
N GLU A 501 -19.39 3.00 8.57
CA GLU A 501 -18.82 1.67 8.71
C GLU A 501 -17.79 1.69 9.85
N GLU A 502 -17.63 0.56 10.55
CA GLU A 502 -16.66 0.42 11.63
C GLU A 502 -15.88 -0.89 11.45
N VAL A 503 -14.59 -0.86 11.81
CA VAL A 503 -13.72 -2.04 11.85
C VAL A 503 -13.47 -2.40 13.30
N ALA A 504 -14.22 -3.37 13.80
CA ALA A 504 -13.98 -3.91 15.14
C ALA A 504 -12.69 -4.74 15.16
N GLN A 505 -11.78 -4.42 16.06
CA GLN A 505 -10.50 -5.07 16.21
C GLN A 505 -10.51 -5.90 17.50
N VAL A 506 -10.08 -7.18 17.41
CA VAL A 506 -9.96 -8.09 18.54
C VAL A 506 -8.51 -8.48 18.70
N TYR A 507 -7.94 -8.19 19.85
CA TYR A 507 -6.57 -8.55 20.22
C TYR A 507 -6.60 -9.68 21.25
N ILE A 508 -5.73 -10.68 21.05
CA ILE A 508 -5.52 -11.77 21.98
C ILE A 508 -4.07 -11.67 22.47
N THR A 509 -3.90 -11.57 23.77
CA THR A 509 -2.59 -11.50 24.45
C THR A 509 -2.27 -12.81 25.15
#